data_86f6662d96215d18d64f802652364883
#
_entry.id   86f6662d96215d18d64f802652364883
#
_cell.length_a   1.000
_cell.length_b   1.000
_cell.length_c   1.000
_cell.angle_alpha   90.00
_cell.angle_beta   90.00
_cell.angle_gamma   90.00
#
_symmetry.space_group_name_H-M   'P 1'
#
loop_
_entity.id
_entity.type
_entity.pdbx_description
1 polymer ?
#
loop_
_entity_poly.entity_id
_entity_poly.type
_entity_poly.pdbx_seq_one_letter_code
_entity_poly.pdbx_strand_id
1 'polypeptide(L)'
;MIRIAVVGDIGSGKSHIAKLFNYPIFNADLEVAKIYKMNRQCFKNLKKKLPKYFLSFPIQKKEIIKAITDNKTSLKKITNIIHPEIKKKMNIFLKDNRKKDAVILDIPLLLENRLNQKGDIIIFIQSKK
;
A
#
# COMPACT_ATOMS: atom_id res chain seq x y z
N MET A 1 -8.81 -14.09 14.80
CA MET A 1 -8.79 -13.80 13.34
C MET A 1 -7.39 -14.04 12.79
N ILE A 2 -7.30 -14.81 11.74
CA ILE A 2 -6.03 -15.09 11.07
C ILE A 2 -5.76 -14.01 10.04
N ARG A 3 -4.54 -13.46 10.02
CA ARG A 3 -4.10 -12.47 9.04
C ARG A 3 -3.17 -13.17 8.04
N ILE A 4 -3.59 -13.19 6.78
CA ILE A 4 -2.81 -13.80 5.70
C ILE A 4 -2.30 -12.68 4.79
N ALA A 5 -1.00 -12.44 4.83
CA ALA A 5 -0.38 -11.41 3.98
C ALA A 5 0.10 -12.05 2.68
N VAL A 6 -0.41 -11.57 1.55
CA VAL A 6 0.04 -11.97 0.22
C VAL A 6 0.96 -10.88 -0.29
N VAL A 7 2.23 -11.18 -0.46
CA VAL A 7 3.29 -10.22 -0.75
C VAL A 7 3.95 -10.57 -2.08
N GLY A 8 4.18 -9.59 -2.92
CA GLY A 8 4.84 -9.79 -4.19
C GLY A 8 4.88 -8.53 -5.03
N ASP A 9 5.57 -8.61 -6.16
CA ASP A 9 5.69 -7.51 -7.09
C ASP A 9 4.43 -7.33 -7.95
N ILE A 10 4.29 -6.16 -8.52
CA ILE A 10 3.25 -5.88 -9.51
C ILE A 10 3.42 -6.87 -10.69
N GLY A 11 2.31 -7.48 -11.09
CA GLY A 11 2.33 -8.46 -12.19
C GLY A 11 2.73 -9.87 -11.77
N SER A 12 2.92 -10.13 -10.48
CA SER A 12 3.27 -11.48 -9.97
C SER A 12 2.09 -12.43 -9.86
N GLY A 13 0.87 -11.96 -10.08
CA GLY A 13 -0.35 -12.75 -9.85
C GLY A 13 -0.88 -12.66 -8.43
N LYS A 14 -0.34 -11.76 -7.61
CA LYS A 14 -0.67 -11.58 -6.20
C LYS A 14 -2.17 -11.41 -5.95
N SER A 15 -2.83 -10.53 -6.71
CA SER A 15 -4.28 -10.27 -6.55
C SER A 15 -5.13 -11.48 -6.91
N HIS A 16 -4.72 -12.24 -7.93
CA HIS A 16 -5.41 -13.47 -8.32
C HIS A 16 -5.33 -14.52 -7.21
N ILE A 17 -4.13 -14.72 -6.65
CA ILE A 17 -3.93 -15.67 -5.55
C ILE A 17 -4.75 -15.25 -4.32
N ALA A 18 -4.76 -13.96 -3.99
CA ALA A 18 -5.52 -13.45 -2.85
C ALA A 18 -7.02 -13.79 -2.96
N LYS A 19 -7.60 -13.68 -4.16
CA LYS A 19 -9.02 -13.98 -4.39
C LYS A 19 -9.37 -15.45 -4.21
N LEU A 20 -8.40 -16.36 -4.40
CA LEU A 20 -8.65 -17.80 -4.26
C LEU A 20 -8.99 -18.22 -2.83
N PHE A 21 -8.59 -17.45 -1.82
CA PHE A 21 -8.85 -17.76 -0.42
C PHE A 21 -10.30 -17.45 0.01
N ASN A 22 -11.03 -16.66 -0.77
CA ASN A 22 -12.43 -16.29 -0.48
C ASN A 22 -12.66 -15.67 0.91
N TYR A 23 -11.71 -14.88 1.39
CA TYR A 23 -11.82 -14.06 2.59
C TYR A 23 -11.84 -12.57 2.23
N PRO A 24 -12.30 -11.68 3.14
CA PRO A 24 -12.19 -10.24 2.90
C PRO A 24 -10.75 -9.83 2.59
N ILE A 25 -10.57 -8.96 1.61
CA ILE A 25 -9.27 -8.55 1.09
C ILE A 25 -9.05 -7.06 1.33
N PHE A 26 -7.92 -6.73 1.99
CA PHE A 26 -7.39 -5.36 2.00
C PHE A 26 -6.31 -5.26 0.94
N ASN A 27 -6.56 -4.47 -0.09
CA ASN A 27 -5.60 -4.25 -1.18
C ASN A 27 -4.89 -2.91 -0.96
N ALA A 28 -3.63 -2.97 -0.51
CA ALA A 28 -2.86 -1.78 -0.20
C ALA A 28 -2.61 -0.90 -1.43
N ASP A 29 -2.40 -1.49 -2.61
CA ASP A 29 -2.19 -0.72 -3.85
C ASP A 29 -3.41 0.13 -4.20
N LEU A 30 -4.61 -0.43 -4.07
CA LEU A 30 -5.85 0.32 -4.30
C LEU A 30 -6.03 1.45 -3.28
N GLU A 31 -5.65 1.22 -2.02
CA GLU A 31 -5.74 2.24 -0.99
C GLU A 31 -4.75 3.38 -1.22
N VAL A 32 -3.53 3.06 -1.69
CA VAL A 32 -2.55 4.08 -2.10
C VAL A 32 -3.12 4.93 -3.25
N ALA A 33 -3.72 4.28 -4.25
CA ALA A 33 -4.32 5.00 -5.37
C ALA A 33 -5.43 5.95 -4.91
N LYS A 34 -6.26 5.52 -3.96
CA LYS A 34 -7.30 6.38 -3.38
C LYS A 34 -6.72 7.58 -2.63
N ILE A 35 -5.62 7.39 -1.91
CA ILE A 35 -4.94 8.50 -1.21
C ILE A 35 -4.47 9.54 -2.21
N TYR A 36 -3.82 9.12 -3.28
CA TYR A 36 -3.34 10.05 -4.31
C TYR A 36 -4.48 10.82 -4.98
N LYS A 37 -5.63 10.19 -5.13
CA LYS A 37 -6.79 10.78 -5.79
C LYS A 37 -7.59 11.72 -4.88
N MET A 38 -7.71 11.40 -3.58
CA MET A 38 -8.69 12.03 -2.72
C MET A 38 -8.14 12.66 -1.43
N ASN A 39 -6.91 12.35 -1.01
CA ASN A 39 -6.39 12.84 0.26
C ASN A 39 -5.59 14.12 0.09
N ARG A 40 -6.25 15.25 0.32
CA ARG A 40 -5.61 16.58 0.18
C ARG A 40 -4.52 16.82 1.23
N GLN A 41 -4.67 16.27 2.42
CA GLN A 41 -3.65 16.45 3.47
C GLN A 41 -2.35 15.75 3.09
N CYS A 42 -2.43 14.54 2.55
CA CYS A 42 -1.25 13.85 2.02
C CYS A 42 -0.60 14.64 0.89
N PHE A 43 -1.42 15.20 0.00
CA PHE A 43 -0.90 16.06 -1.07
C PHE A 43 -0.12 17.26 -0.50
N LYS A 44 -0.68 17.95 0.49
CA LYS A 44 -0.02 19.08 1.14
C LYS A 44 1.31 18.67 1.76
N ASN A 45 1.35 17.53 2.43
CA ASN A 45 2.56 17.01 3.05
C ASN A 45 3.61 16.63 2.02
N LEU A 46 3.20 15.99 0.92
CA LEU A 46 4.09 15.64 -0.19
C LEU A 46 4.64 16.89 -0.87
N LYS A 47 3.80 17.88 -1.13
CA LYS A 47 4.21 19.15 -1.72
C LYS A 47 5.20 19.89 -0.83
N LYS A 48 5.01 19.85 0.49
CA LYS A 48 5.92 20.47 1.45
C LYS A 48 7.30 19.82 1.43
N LYS A 49 7.37 18.49 1.32
CA LYS A 49 8.63 17.74 1.33
C LYS A 49 9.30 17.69 -0.04
N LEU A 50 8.51 17.66 -1.11
CA LEU A 50 8.98 17.52 -2.50
C LEU A 50 8.26 18.54 -3.41
N PRO A 51 8.45 19.86 -3.16
CA PRO A 51 7.67 20.90 -3.85
C PRO A 51 7.92 20.94 -5.35
N LYS A 52 9.06 20.45 -5.82
CA LYS A 52 9.41 20.45 -7.24
C LYS A 52 8.54 19.49 -8.06
N TYR A 53 8.01 18.45 -7.43
CA TYR A 53 7.33 17.35 -8.13
C TYR A 53 5.81 17.36 -7.98
N PHE A 54 5.28 17.78 -6.83
CA PHE A 54 3.86 17.74 -6.54
C PHE A 54 3.24 19.14 -6.74
N LEU A 55 2.73 19.38 -7.95
CA LEU A 55 2.29 20.71 -8.36
C LEU A 55 0.79 20.92 -8.28
N SER A 56 0.01 19.87 -8.43
CA SER A 56 -1.46 19.94 -8.45
C SER A 56 -2.10 18.69 -7.87
N PHE A 57 -3.34 18.85 -7.42
CA PHE A 57 -4.15 17.74 -6.90
C PHE A 57 -5.30 17.46 -7.88
N PRO A 58 -5.64 16.19 -8.16
CA PRO A 58 -5.11 14.93 -7.62
C PRO A 58 -3.66 14.65 -8.02
N ILE A 59 -2.98 13.87 -7.18
CA ILE A 59 -1.61 13.46 -7.44
C ILE A 59 -1.59 12.47 -8.61
N GLN A 60 -0.73 12.74 -9.59
CA GLN A 60 -0.60 11.89 -10.76
C GLN A 60 0.57 10.92 -10.62
N LYS A 61 0.39 9.72 -11.14
CA LYS A 61 1.42 8.67 -11.10
C LYS A 61 2.73 9.14 -11.71
N LYS A 62 2.70 9.93 -12.79
CA LYS A 62 3.90 10.47 -13.43
C LYS A 62 4.72 11.37 -12.50
N GLU A 63 4.07 12.12 -11.62
CA GLU A 63 4.76 12.97 -10.65
C GLU A 63 5.55 12.13 -9.63
N ILE A 64 4.95 11.04 -9.18
CA ILE A 64 5.58 10.10 -8.25
C ILE A 64 6.78 9.42 -8.90
N ILE A 65 6.61 8.93 -10.12
CA ILE A 65 7.68 8.26 -10.87
C ILE A 65 8.85 9.22 -11.08
N LYS A 66 8.57 10.47 -11.46
CA LYS A 66 9.61 11.47 -11.67
C LYS A 66 10.37 11.77 -10.37
N ALA A 67 9.67 11.96 -9.27
CA ALA A 67 10.28 12.22 -7.96
C ALA A 67 11.22 11.09 -7.55
N ILE A 68 10.78 9.84 -7.70
CA ILE A 68 11.57 8.65 -7.35
C ILE A 68 12.78 8.49 -8.29
N THR A 69 12.59 8.75 -9.58
CA THR A 69 13.65 8.62 -10.58
C THR A 69 14.75 9.68 -10.40
N ASP A 70 14.35 10.93 -10.12
CA ASP A 70 15.30 12.04 -10.01
C ASP A 70 16.11 12.04 -8.72
N ASN A 71 15.57 11.49 -7.63
CA ASN A 71 16.21 11.57 -6.32
C ASN A 71 15.98 10.30 -5.51
N LYS A 72 17.07 9.67 -5.09
CA LYS A 72 17.04 8.41 -4.32
C LYS A 72 16.31 8.52 -2.98
N THR A 73 16.24 9.71 -2.38
CA THR A 73 15.56 9.91 -1.08
C THR A 73 14.06 10.11 -1.21
N SER A 74 13.56 10.36 -2.42
CA SER A 74 12.14 10.64 -2.66
C SER A 74 11.24 9.48 -2.26
N LEU A 75 11.63 8.25 -2.59
CA LEU A 75 10.84 7.07 -2.27
C LEU A 75 10.60 6.96 -0.76
N LYS A 76 11.65 7.17 0.04
CA LYS A 76 11.55 7.13 1.50
C LYS A 76 10.65 8.24 2.03
N LYS A 77 10.77 9.45 1.51
CA LYS A 77 9.94 10.60 1.90
C LYS A 77 8.46 10.35 1.59
N ILE A 78 8.17 9.85 0.40
CA ILE A 78 6.80 9.52 -0.01
C ILE A 78 6.24 8.41 0.88
N THR A 79 6.99 7.34 1.08
CA THR A 79 6.57 6.21 1.91
C THR A 79 6.29 6.65 3.35
N ASN A 80 7.13 7.50 3.93
CA ASN A 80 6.95 7.99 5.29
C ASN A 80 5.67 8.83 5.45
N ILE A 81 5.22 9.49 4.39
CA ILE A 81 3.97 10.27 4.41
C ILE A 81 2.76 9.37 4.19
N ILE A 82 2.84 8.43 3.26
CA ILE A 82 1.72 7.57 2.86
C ILE A 82 1.46 6.45 3.88
N HIS A 83 2.52 5.88 4.45
CA HIS A 83 2.42 4.72 5.34
C HIS A 83 1.43 4.90 6.52
N PRO A 84 1.43 6.02 7.27
CA PRO A 84 0.48 6.18 8.36
C PRO A 84 -0.98 6.15 7.89
N GLU A 85 -1.26 6.67 6.70
CA GLU A 85 -2.61 6.66 6.14
C GLU A 85 -3.04 5.26 5.72
N ILE A 86 -2.14 4.48 5.15
CA ILE A 86 -2.41 3.07 4.81
C ILE A 86 -2.66 2.27 6.08
N LYS A 87 -1.86 2.50 7.13
CA LYS A 87 -2.02 1.80 8.40
C LYS A 87 -3.37 2.11 9.05
N LYS A 88 -3.83 3.36 9.01
CA LYS A 88 -5.17 3.74 9.48
C LYS A 88 -6.26 2.96 8.75
N LYS A 89 -6.19 2.90 7.43
CA LYS A 89 -7.17 2.19 6.60
C LYS A 89 -7.16 0.71 6.88
N MET A 90 -5.98 0.12 7.04
CA MET A 90 -5.84 -1.30 7.40
C MET A 90 -6.45 -1.58 8.77
N ASN A 91 -6.22 -0.73 9.75
CA ASN A 91 -6.79 -0.90 11.09
C ASN A 91 -8.32 -0.83 11.08
N ILE A 92 -8.90 0.07 10.28
CA ILE A 92 -10.35 0.14 10.09
C ILE A 92 -10.87 -1.16 9.46
N PHE A 93 -10.21 -1.63 8.41
CA PHE A 93 -10.57 -2.88 7.75
C PHE A 93 -10.52 -4.07 8.72
N LEU A 94 -9.48 -4.17 9.53
CA LEU A 94 -9.32 -5.25 10.51
C LEU A 94 -10.44 -5.19 11.56
N LYS A 95 -10.76 -3.99 12.04
CA LYS A 95 -11.85 -3.78 13.00
C LYS A 95 -13.20 -4.19 12.41
N ASP A 96 -13.48 -3.79 11.19
CA ASP A 96 -14.74 -4.09 10.52
C ASP A 96 -14.91 -5.59 10.24
N ASN A 97 -13.81 -6.33 10.15
CA ASN A 97 -13.82 -7.76 9.83
C ASN A 97 -13.39 -8.64 11.02
N ARG A 98 -13.39 -8.10 12.23
CA ARG A 98 -12.86 -8.80 13.41
C ARG A 98 -13.58 -10.12 13.74
N LYS A 99 -14.81 -10.29 13.27
CA LYS A 99 -15.58 -11.52 13.49
C LYS A 99 -15.37 -12.57 12.40
N LYS A 100 -14.62 -12.26 11.37
CA LYS A 100 -14.29 -13.22 10.31
C LYS A 100 -13.17 -14.15 10.78
N ASP A 101 -13.15 -15.36 10.22
CA ASP A 101 -12.12 -16.36 10.56
C ASP A 101 -10.73 -15.91 10.10
N ALA A 102 -10.65 -15.27 8.95
CA ALA A 102 -9.41 -14.79 8.37
C ALA A 102 -9.64 -13.58 7.48
N VAL A 103 -8.59 -12.81 7.24
CA VAL A 103 -8.56 -11.73 6.26
C VAL A 103 -7.30 -11.87 5.41
N ILE A 104 -7.37 -11.35 4.19
CA ILE A 104 -6.24 -11.31 3.27
C ILE A 104 -5.72 -9.89 3.22
N LEU A 105 -4.40 -9.73 3.39
CA LEU A 105 -3.71 -8.46 3.25
C LEU A 105 -2.85 -8.53 1.99
N ASP A 106 -3.32 -7.90 0.92
CA ASP A 106 -2.63 -7.84 -0.35
C ASP A 106 -1.70 -6.62 -0.32
N ILE A 107 -0.41 -6.86 -0.04
CA ILE A 107 0.56 -5.83 0.31
C ILE A 107 1.75 -5.87 -0.64
N PRO A 108 2.16 -4.73 -1.24
CA PRO A 108 3.38 -4.67 -2.03
C PRO A 108 4.62 -4.89 -1.14
N LEU A 109 5.68 -5.48 -1.71
CA LEU A 109 6.93 -5.76 -1.00
C LEU A 109 7.47 -4.56 -0.22
N LEU A 110 7.35 -3.37 -0.81
CA LEU A 110 7.85 -2.14 -0.21
C LEU A 110 7.25 -1.84 1.17
N LEU A 111 5.98 -2.22 1.37
CA LEU A 111 5.25 -1.94 2.61
C LEU A 111 5.17 -3.13 3.55
N GLU A 112 5.62 -4.29 3.14
CA GLU A 112 5.48 -5.55 3.88
C GLU A 112 6.03 -5.44 5.30
N ASN A 113 7.27 -4.99 5.47
CA ASN A 113 7.92 -4.90 6.78
C ASN A 113 7.24 -3.90 7.73
N ARG A 114 6.50 -2.94 7.20
CA ARG A 114 5.85 -1.88 8.00
C ARG A 114 4.44 -2.24 8.43
N LEU A 115 3.77 -3.11 7.67
CA LEU A 115 2.35 -3.44 7.89
C LEU A 115 2.16 -4.79 8.55
N ASN A 116 3.10 -5.72 8.40
CA ASN A 116 3.00 -7.06 8.95
C ASN A 116 3.22 -7.05 10.46
N GLN A 117 2.55 -7.96 11.14
CA GLN A 117 2.67 -8.18 12.57
C GLN A 117 3.17 -9.60 12.85
N LYS A 118 3.76 -9.79 14.04
CA LYS A 118 4.15 -11.11 14.52
C LYS A 118 2.93 -12.03 14.56
N GLY A 119 3.06 -13.21 14.00
CA GLY A 119 1.97 -14.18 13.91
C GLY A 119 1.20 -14.14 12.59
N ASP A 120 1.47 -13.18 11.71
CA ASP A 120 0.88 -13.17 10.37
C ASP A 120 1.40 -14.35 9.55
N ILE A 121 0.50 -14.94 8.75
CA ILE A 121 0.90 -15.92 7.74
C ILE A 121 1.30 -15.12 6.49
N ILE A 122 2.51 -15.33 6.00
CA ILE A 122 3.02 -14.58 4.85
C ILE A 122 3.20 -15.51 3.67
N ILE A 123 2.57 -15.14 2.55
CA ILE A 123 2.69 -15.85 1.28
C ILE A 123 3.40 -14.94 0.29
N PHE A 124 4.60 -15.34 -0.15
CA PHE A 124 5.37 -14.61 -1.15
C PHE A 124 5.08 -15.16 -2.54
N ILE A 125 4.70 -14.27 -3.45
CA ILE A 125 4.43 -14.62 -4.84
C ILE A 125 5.58 -14.13 -5.70
N GLN A 126 6.20 -15.05 -6.46
CA GLN A 126 7.26 -14.71 -7.40
C GLN A 126 6.76 -14.85 -8.83
N SER A 127 7.07 -13.85 -9.65
CA SER A 127 6.78 -13.95 -11.09
C SER A 127 7.73 -14.97 -11.72
N LYS A 128 7.19 -15.83 -12.58
CA LYS A 128 8.02 -16.67 -13.45
C LYS A 128 8.58 -15.78 -14.55
N LYS A 129 9.86 -15.82 -14.71
CA LYS A 129 10.52 -15.21 -15.86
C LYS A 129 10.48 -16.15 -17.04
#